data_3df1af2802e125aa3acc0aa332cae9ed
#
_entry.id   3df1af2802e125aa3acc0aa332cae9ed
#
_cell.length_a   1.000
_cell.length_b   1.000
_cell.length_c   1.000
_cell.angle_alpha   90.00
_cell.angle_beta   90.00
_cell.angle_gamma   90.00
#
_symmetry.space_group_name_H-M   'P 1'
#
loop_
_entity.id
_entity.type
_entity.pdbx_description
1 polymer ?
#
loop_
_entity_poly.entity_id
_entity_poly.type
_entity_poly.pdbx_seq_one_letter_code
_entity_poly.pdbx_strand_id
1 'polypeptide(L)'
;MMLKRIMFTLMMLPFLFQANAQFKGALDKAKNKVEQTLSGGGALSQEEIGNGLKEALDAGVGEAVDFLSAEDGYYKTAYKILLPEEAQKVTAKLRAVPGWSNVEQTLEEKMNRAAEIAVQKAKPIFVSAIKQMTFKDAMNILMGENNAATAYLHKTTYQSLFNEFMPVIQSALDEVNAREYWRTAVGAYNKIPFVTKTNPELDSHVTQKALVGLFDLVEKKEASIRTNVGDRKTDLLKKVFAKQD
;
A
#
# COMPACT_ATOMS: atom_id res chain seq x y z
N MET A 1 49.81 -19.80 61.63
CA MET A 1 48.66 -18.88 61.87
C MET A 1 47.70 -18.98 60.70
N MET A 2 46.43 -19.35 60.93
CA MET A 2 45.47 -19.95 60.02
C MET A 2 44.95 -18.99 58.92
N LEU A 3 45.05 -19.46 57.71
CA LEU A 3 44.45 -18.83 56.53
C LEU A 3 43.04 -19.38 56.31
N LYS A 4 41.98 -18.56 56.53
CA LYS A 4 40.60 -18.93 56.26
C LYS A 4 40.28 -18.71 54.80
N ARG A 5 40.08 -19.80 54.02
CA ARG A 5 39.50 -19.79 52.67
C ARG A 5 38.01 -19.53 52.77
N ILE A 6 37.54 -18.44 52.20
CA ILE A 6 36.11 -18.19 51.96
C ILE A 6 35.80 -18.67 50.51
N MET A 7 35.00 -19.73 50.47
CA MET A 7 34.49 -20.32 49.22
C MET A 7 33.20 -19.56 48.83
N PHE A 8 33.27 -18.78 47.74
CA PHE A 8 32.09 -18.10 47.20
C PHE A 8 31.40 -19.06 46.21
N THR A 9 30.30 -19.65 46.65
CA THR A 9 29.45 -20.51 45.81
C THR A 9 28.61 -19.63 44.91
N LEU A 10 28.93 -19.65 43.60
CA LEU A 10 28.17 -18.95 42.56
C LEU A 10 26.89 -19.74 42.27
N MET A 11 25.76 -19.27 42.77
CA MET A 11 24.45 -19.83 42.54
C MET A 11 23.93 -19.28 41.17
N MET A 12 24.15 -20.02 40.08
CA MET A 12 23.57 -19.74 38.79
C MET A 12 22.09 -20.09 38.81
N LEU A 13 21.21 -19.07 38.78
CA LEU A 13 19.77 -19.24 38.55
C LEU A 13 19.50 -19.54 37.06
N PRO A 14 18.69 -20.55 36.74
CA PRO A 14 18.20 -20.78 35.40
C PRO A 14 16.94 -19.93 35.14
N PHE A 15 17.11 -18.69 34.68
CA PHE A 15 15.98 -17.77 34.44
C PHE A 15 15.60 -17.61 32.95
N LEU A 16 16.10 -18.50 32.06
CA LEU A 16 15.94 -18.32 30.61
C LEU A 16 14.98 -19.30 29.94
N PHE A 17 14.21 -20.10 30.66
CA PHE A 17 13.32 -21.09 30.03
C PHE A 17 11.81 -20.88 30.20
N GLN A 18 11.38 -19.86 30.94
CA GLN A 18 9.94 -19.64 31.21
C GLN A 18 9.25 -18.70 30.22
N ALA A 19 9.98 -17.86 29.48
CA ALA A 19 9.38 -16.91 28.53
C ALA A 19 8.73 -17.58 27.28
N ASN A 20 9.28 -18.70 26.84
CA ASN A 20 8.76 -19.43 25.68
C ASN A 20 7.48 -20.23 25.95
N ALA A 21 7.24 -20.64 27.17
CA ALA A 21 6.06 -21.42 27.55
C ALA A 21 4.80 -20.52 27.69
N GLN A 22 4.97 -19.30 28.18
CA GLN A 22 3.86 -18.34 28.30
C GLN A 22 3.40 -17.81 26.94
N PHE A 23 4.34 -17.60 26.01
CA PHE A 23 4.00 -17.15 24.65
C PHE A 23 3.28 -18.26 23.86
N LYS A 24 3.71 -19.52 24.00
CA LYS A 24 3.02 -20.67 23.43
C LYS A 24 1.62 -20.84 24.01
N GLY A 25 1.48 -20.73 25.34
CA GLY A 25 0.20 -20.84 26.01
C GLY A 25 -0.79 -19.71 25.69
N ALA A 26 -0.30 -18.49 25.42
CA ALA A 26 -1.14 -17.38 24.95
C ALA A 26 -1.58 -17.59 23.48
N LEU A 27 -0.69 -18.12 22.64
CA LEU A 27 -1.01 -18.44 21.24
C LEU A 27 -2.00 -19.60 21.13
N ASP A 28 -1.84 -20.65 21.96
CA ASP A 28 -2.75 -21.78 22.02
C ASP A 28 -4.11 -21.41 22.64
N LYS A 29 -4.15 -20.52 23.63
CA LYS A 29 -5.39 -19.96 24.16
C LYS A 29 -6.10 -19.06 23.14
N ALA A 30 -5.37 -18.28 22.34
CA ALA A 30 -5.93 -17.52 21.25
C ALA A 30 -6.47 -18.44 20.14
N LYS A 31 -5.75 -19.50 19.79
CA LYS A 31 -6.23 -20.54 18.84
C LYS A 31 -7.49 -21.23 19.35
N ASN A 32 -7.49 -21.69 20.60
CA ASN A 32 -8.65 -22.39 21.20
C ASN A 32 -9.85 -21.47 21.38
N LYS A 33 -9.63 -20.16 21.64
CA LYS A 33 -10.70 -19.17 21.72
C LYS A 33 -11.29 -18.86 20.34
N VAL A 34 -10.45 -18.85 19.30
CA VAL A 34 -10.90 -18.73 17.90
C VAL A 34 -11.67 -19.99 17.48
N GLU A 35 -11.19 -21.19 17.79
CA GLU A 35 -11.91 -22.45 17.52
C GLU A 35 -13.22 -22.57 18.29
N GLN A 36 -13.29 -22.15 19.55
CA GLN A 36 -14.54 -22.13 20.33
C GLN A 36 -15.52 -21.07 19.86
N THR A 37 -15.01 -19.92 19.40
CA THR A 37 -15.88 -18.84 18.87
C THR A 37 -16.37 -19.20 17.47
N LEU A 38 -15.63 -19.99 16.71
CA LEU A 38 -16.01 -20.54 15.40
C LEU A 38 -17.04 -21.69 15.49
N SER A 39 -17.13 -22.36 16.66
CA SER A 39 -18.02 -23.53 16.85
C SER A 39 -19.51 -23.18 17.14
N GLY A 40 -19.87 -21.92 17.23
CA GLY A 40 -21.22 -21.44 17.63
C GLY A 40 -22.22 -21.21 16.51
N GLY A 41 -21.93 -21.64 15.25
CA GLY A 41 -22.85 -21.53 14.12
C GLY A 41 -22.15 -21.88 12.83
N GLY A 42 -22.15 -23.16 12.45
CA GLY A 42 -21.49 -23.69 11.26
C GLY A 42 -20.03 -23.28 11.20
N ALA A 43 -19.17 -23.96 11.96
CA ALA A 43 -17.77 -23.61 12.08
C ALA A 43 -17.10 -23.56 10.69
N LEU A 44 -16.63 -22.38 10.30
CA LEU A 44 -15.82 -22.24 9.08
C LEU A 44 -14.51 -23.00 9.26
N SER A 45 -14.17 -23.82 8.27
CA SER A 45 -12.84 -24.45 8.22
C SER A 45 -11.74 -23.40 8.04
N GLN A 46 -10.52 -23.77 8.40
CA GLN A 46 -9.35 -22.90 8.16
C GLN A 46 -9.22 -22.53 6.68
N GLU A 47 -9.57 -23.45 5.81
CA GLU A 47 -9.55 -23.26 4.36
C GLU A 47 -10.63 -22.25 3.91
N GLU A 48 -11.85 -22.33 4.43
CA GLU A 48 -12.93 -21.38 4.13
C GLU A 48 -12.58 -19.96 4.59
N ILE A 49 -11.99 -19.80 5.77
CA ILE A 49 -11.52 -18.51 6.27
C ILE A 49 -10.44 -17.94 5.35
N GLY A 50 -9.44 -18.75 5.00
CA GLY A 50 -8.35 -18.32 4.12
C GLY A 50 -8.86 -17.94 2.73
N ASN A 51 -9.74 -18.74 2.16
CA ASN A 51 -10.32 -18.48 0.85
C ASN A 51 -11.23 -17.26 0.85
N GLY A 52 -12.07 -17.09 1.87
CA GLY A 52 -12.93 -15.92 2.00
C GLY A 52 -12.13 -14.61 2.12
N LEU A 53 -11.04 -14.61 2.90
CA LEU A 53 -10.19 -13.42 2.97
C LEU A 53 -9.50 -13.12 1.63
N LYS A 54 -8.98 -14.16 0.95
CA LYS A 54 -8.36 -13.99 -0.38
C LYS A 54 -9.35 -13.44 -1.39
N GLU A 55 -10.58 -13.92 -1.38
CA GLU A 55 -11.66 -13.41 -2.24
C GLU A 55 -11.98 -11.95 -1.93
N ALA A 56 -12.05 -11.56 -0.65
CA ALA A 56 -12.24 -10.17 -0.24
C ALA A 56 -11.15 -9.26 -0.76
N LEU A 57 -9.91 -9.69 -0.61
CA LEU A 57 -8.75 -8.92 -1.06
C LEU A 57 -8.69 -8.79 -2.57
N ASP A 58 -8.96 -9.87 -3.30
CA ASP A 58 -8.99 -9.84 -4.77
C ASP A 58 -10.07 -8.90 -5.29
N ALA A 59 -11.27 -8.94 -4.70
CA ALA A 59 -12.36 -8.03 -5.04
C ALA A 59 -12.01 -6.56 -4.72
N GLY A 60 -11.52 -6.28 -3.50
CA GLY A 60 -11.17 -4.92 -3.07
C GLY A 60 -10.04 -4.31 -3.90
N VAL A 61 -9.01 -5.10 -4.18
CA VAL A 61 -7.90 -4.70 -5.05
C VAL A 61 -8.38 -4.48 -6.48
N GLY A 62 -9.21 -5.40 -7.01
CA GLY A 62 -9.79 -5.30 -8.34
C GLY A 62 -10.56 -3.98 -8.51
N GLU A 63 -11.47 -3.68 -7.59
CA GLU A 63 -12.24 -2.44 -7.61
C GLU A 63 -11.36 -1.18 -7.52
N ALA A 64 -10.29 -1.22 -6.70
CA ALA A 64 -9.37 -0.09 -6.59
C ALA A 64 -8.59 0.15 -7.88
N VAL A 65 -8.09 -0.93 -8.50
CA VAL A 65 -7.38 -0.85 -9.78
C VAL A 65 -8.31 -0.39 -10.90
N ASP A 66 -9.51 -0.97 -11.00
CA ASP A 66 -10.49 -0.62 -12.03
C ASP A 66 -10.92 0.86 -11.92
N PHE A 67 -11.11 1.37 -10.69
CA PHE A 67 -11.44 2.78 -10.45
C PHE A 67 -10.29 3.72 -10.89
N LEU A 68 -9.06 3.45 -10.45
CA LEU A 68 -7.92 4.33 -10.70
C LEU A 68 -7.38 4.22 -12.12
N SER A 69 -7.61 3.11 -12.83
CA SER A 69 -7.21 2.94 -14.23
C SER A 69 -8.20 3.53 -15.25
N ALA A 70 -9.39 3.91 -14.79
CA ALA A 70 -10.35 4.59 -15.64
C ALA A 70 -9.84 6.00 -16.00
N GLU A 71 -10.35 6.55 -17.12
CA GLU A 71 -10.11 7.96 -17.43
C GLU A 71 -10.59 8.86 -16.29
N ASP A 72 -9.76 9.80 -15.89
CA ASP A 72 -9.98 10.68 -14.74
C ASP A 72 -9.96 9.98 -13.36
N GLY A 73 -9.57 8.72 -13.27
CA GLY A 73 -9.47 7.97 -12.04
C GLY A 73 -8.48 8.58 -11.03
N TYR A 74 -7.38 9.17 -11.54
CA TYR A 74 -6.51 10.03 -10.77
C TYR A 74 -6.84 11.51 -10.97
N TYR A 75 -6.93 11.97 -12.22
CA TYR A 75 -6.91 13.40 -12.56
C TYR A 75 -8.05 14.22 -11.94
N LYS A 76 -9.28 13.69 -11.90
CA LYS A 76 -10.47 14.41 -11.38
C LYS A 76 -11.00 13.85 -10.07
N THR A 77 -10.16 13.18 -9.30
CA THR A 77 -10.54 12.60 -8.02
C THR A 77 -9.69 13.13 -6.87
N ALA A 78 -9.96 12.64 -5.66
CA ALA A 78 -9.14 12.91 -4.49
C ALA A 78 -7.70 12.33 -4.61
N TYR A 79 -7.46 11.46 -5.59
CA TYR A 79 -6.16 10.83 -5.87
C TYR A 79 -5.30 11.62 -6.85
N LYS A 80 -5.75 12.81 -7.26
CA LYS A 80 -5.02 13.66 -8.19
C LYS A 80 -3.59 13.89 -7.75
N ILE A 81 -2.65 13.55 -8.63
CA ILE A 81 -1.22 13.75 -8.43
C ILE A 81 -0.89 15.20 -8.81
N LEU A 82 -0.49 15.97 -7.82
CA LEU A 82 -0.02 17.34 -7.98
C LEU A 82 1.47 17.35 -8.29
N LEU A 83 1.94 18.43 -8.90
CA LEU A 83 3.37 18.67 -9.06
C LEU A 83 4.08 18.72 -7.71
N PRO A 84 5.33 18.21 -7.59
CA PRO A 84 6.13 18.43 -6.38
C PRO A 84 6.39 19.93 -6.18
N GLU A 85 6.63 20.35 -4.93
CA GLU A 85 6.78 21.77 -4.57
C GLU A 85 7.84 22.50 -5.41
N GLU A 86 8.94 21.82 -5.72
CA GLU A 86 10.00 22.37 -6.56
C GLU A 86 9.49 22.67 -7.97
N ALA A 87 8.67 21.76 -8.52
CA ALA A 87 8.08 21.94 -9.83
C ALA A 87 7.01 23.04 -9.85
N GLN A 88 6.22 23.17 -8.77
CA GLN A 88 5.26 24.27 -8.62
C GLN A 88 5.95 25.65 -8.62
N LYS A 89 7.13 25.75 -7.99
CA LYS A 89 7.95 27.00 -8.04
C LYS A 89 8.38 27.33 -9.46
N VAL A 90 8.75 26.32 -10.24
CA VAL A 90 9.12 26.46 -11.65
C VAL A 90 7.91 26.95 -12.47
N THR A 91 6.78 26.24 -12.38
CA THR A 91 5.57 26.58 -13.15
C THR A 91 5.01 27.96 -12.79
N ALA A 92 5.05 28.33 -11.50
CA ALA A 92 4.63 29.64 -11.04
C ALA A 92 5.44 30.79 -11.69
N LYS A 93 6.76 30.59 -11.86
CA LYS A 93 7.61 31.59 -12.54
C LYS A 93 7.38 31.60 -14.06
N LEU A 94 7.10 30.45 -14.65
CA LEU A 94 6.89 30.35 -16.09
C LEU A 94 5.53 30.89 -16.55
N ARG A 95 4.52 30.97 -15.69
CA ARG A 95 3.18 31.50 -16.04
C ARG A 95 3.23 32.88 -16.69
N ALA A 96 4.20 33.73 -16.32
CA ALA A 96 4.41 35.04 -16.90
C ALA A 96 5.15 35.04 -18.23
N VAL A 97 5.68 33.88 -18.66
CA VAL A 97 6.43 33.73 -19.92
C VAL A 97 5.45 33.34 -21.03
N PRO A 98 5.46 34.05 -22.18
CA PRO A 98 4.60 33.71 -23.31
C PRO A 98 4.75 32.23 -23.73
N GLY A 99 3.61 31.55 -23.93
CA GLY A 99 3.56 30.12 -24.27
C GLY A 99 3.55 29.15 -23.09
N TRP A 100 3.69 29.64 -21.82
CA TRP A 100 3.76 28.79 -20.63
C TRP A 100 2.62 29.01 -19.63
N SER A 101 1.59 29.77 -19.98
CA SER A 101 0.50 30.12 -19.05
C SER A 101 -0.20 28.90 -18.41
N ASN A 102 -0.30 27.78 -19.14
CA ASN A 102 -1.00 26.57 -18.70
C ASN A 102 -0.04 25.42 -18.35
N VAL A 103 1.24 25.71 -18.14
CA VAL A 103 2.27 24.67 -17.94
C VAL A 103 1.95 23.72 -16.80
N GLU A 104 1.46 24.25 -15.67
CA GLU A 104 1.12 23.44 -14.49
C GLU A 104 -0.02 22.48 -14.77
N GLN A 105 -1.15 22.98 -15.28
CA GLN A 105 -2.31 22.16 -15.61
C GLN A 105 -1.95 21.06 -16.64
N THR A 106 -1.21 21.42 -17.68
CA THR A 106 -0.78 20.48 -18.72
C THR A 106 0.08 19.36 -18.13
N LEU A 107 1.03 19.69 -17.25
CA LEU A 107 1.89 18.68 -16.60
C LEU A 107 1.10 17.80 -15.66
N GLU A 108 0.23 18.38 -14.82
CA GLU A 108 -0.60 17.60 -13.92
C GLU A 108 -1.50 16.62 -14.67
N GLU A 109 -2.15 17.05 -15.74
CA GLU A 109 -2.96 16.15 -16.57
C GLU A 109 -2.12 15.01 -17.12
N LYS A 110 -0.97 15.30 -17.74
CA LYS A 110 -0.06 14.29 -18.29
C LYS A 110 0.43 13.29 -17.25
N MET A 111 0.80 13.76 -16.06
CA MET A 111 1.24 12.91 -14.95
C MET A 111 0.14 11.96 -14.48
N ASN A 112 -1.08 12.46 -14.36
CA ASN A 112 -2.22 11.67 -13.92
C ASN A 112 -2.63 10.63 -14.98
N ARG A 113 -2.61 10.98 -16.28
CA ARG A 113 -2.81 10.00 -17.37
C ARG A 113 -1.77 8.87 -17.34
N ALA A 114 -0.50 9.21 -17.08
CA ALA A 114 0.54 8.20 -16.93
C ALA A 114 0.28 7.26 -15.73
N ALA A 115 -0.22 7.78 -14.61
CA ALA A 115 -0.59 6.99 -13.44
C ALA A 115 -1.78 6.05 -13.73
N GLU A 116 -2.81 6.53 -14.44
CA GLU A 116 -3.98 5.76 -14.87
C GLU A 116 -3.59 4.56 -15.76
N ILE A 117 -2.60 4.75 -16.62
CA ILE A 117 -2.06 3.65 -17.45
C ILE A 117 -1.25 2.66 -16.59
N ALA A 118 -0.38 3.17 -15.72
CA ALA A 118 0.52 2.34 -14.93
C ALA A 118 -0.21 1.45 -13.92
N VAL A 119 -1.29 1.94 -13.29
CA VAL A 119 -2.01 1.22 -12.24
C VAL A 119 -2.63 -0.09 -12.71
N GLN A 120 -2.87 -0.25 -14.02
CA GLN A 120 -3.34 -1.52 -14.62
C GLN A 120 -2.36 -2.68 -14.36
N LYS A 121 -1.06 -2.40 -14.15
CA LYS A 121 -0.04 -3.40 -13.82
C LYS A 121 -0.15 -3.92 -12.38
N ALA A 122 -0.91 -3.26 -11.52
CA ALA A 122 -1.01 -3.65 -10.11
C ALA A 122 -1.76 -4.96 -9.89
N LYS A 123 -2.83 -5.21 -10.65
CA LYS A 123 -3.72 -6.36 -10.44
C LYS A 123 -2.99 -7.71 -10.41
N PRO A 124 -2.17 -8.08 -11.40
CA PRO A 124 -1.47 -9.38 -11.36
C PRO A 124 -0.47 -9.49 -10.20
N ILE A 125 0.15 -8.39 -9.78
CA ILE A 125 1.10 -8.38 -8.66
C ILE A 125 0.37 -8.64 -7.34
N PHE A 126 -0.74 -7.96 -7.11
CA PHE A 126 -1.58 -8.19 -5.92
C PHE A 126 -2.16 -9.61 -5.90
N VAL A 127 -2.72 -10.08 -7.02
CA VAL A 127 -3.25 -11.45 -7.12
C VAL A 127 -2.17 -12.49 -6.79
N SER A 128 -0.93 -12.28 -7.25
CA SER A 128 0.19 -13.16 -6.92
C SER A 128 0.50 -13.15 -5.41
N ALA A 129 0.55 -11.99 -4.78
CA ALA A 129 0.79 -11.87 -3.35
C ALA A 129 -0.34 -12.49 -2.51
N ILE A 130 -1.59 -12.27 -2.91
CA ILE A 130 -2.79 -12.85 -2.26
C ILE A 130 -2.77 -14.38 -2.36
N LYS A 131 -2.42 -14.94 -3.51
CA LYS A 131 -2.31 -16.40 -3.68
C LYS A 131 -1.21 -17.02 -2.80
N GLN A 132 -0.10 -16.33 -2.61
CA GLN A 132 1.02 -16.78 -1.79
C GLN A 132 0.78 -16.63 -0.28
N MET A 133 -0.28 -15.93 0.12
CA MET A 133 -0.64 -15.72 1.52
C MET A 133 -0.88 -17.03 2.23
N THR A 134 -0.20 -17.24 3.36
CA THR A 134 -0.40 -18.41 4.22
C THR A 134 -1.68 -18.27 5.05
N PHE A 135 -2.17 -19.39 5.59
CA PHE A 135 -3.29 -19.34 6.55
C PHE A 135 -2.97 -18.47 7.77
N LYS A 136 -1.73 -18.50 8.26
CA LYS A 136 -1.29 -17.63 9.37
C LYS A 136 -1.39 -16.15 9.02
N ASP A 137 -1.00 -15.78 7.80
CA ASP A 137 -1.14 -14.40 7.33
C ASP A 137 -2.62 -14.01 7.26
N ALA A 138 -3.46 -14.89 6.70
CA ALA A 138 -4.90 -14.67 6.63
C ALA A 138 -5.53 -14.46 8.00
N MET A 139 -5.17 -15.26 9.00
CA MET A 139 -5.66 -15.09 10.37
C MET A 139 -5.15 -13.79 11.02
N ASN A 140 -3.88 -13.45 10.82
CA ASN A 140 -3.33 -12.19 11.33
C ASN A 140 -4.03 -10.97 10.72
N ILE A 141 -4.37 -11.03 9.44
CA ILE A 141 -5.11 -9.98 8.74
C ILE A 141 -6.54 -9.91 9.27
N LEU A 142 -7.24 -11.04 9.34
CA LEU A 142 -8.64 -11.07 9.78
C LEU A 142 -8.82 -10.54 11.20
N MET A 143 -7.91 -10.90 12.11
CA MET A 143 -7.95 -10.50 13.52
C MET A 143 -7.19 -9.18 13.80
N GLY A 144 -6.61 -8.59 12.77
CA GLY A 144 -5.82 -7.37 12.87
C GLY A 144 -6.64 -6.09 12.79
N GLU A 145 -5.94 -4.97 12.70
CA GLU A 145 -6.51 -3.64 12.57
C GLU A 145 -7.29 -3.49 11.24
N ASN A 146 -8.06 -2.42 11.13
CA ASN A 146 -8.92 -2.16 9.97
C ASN A 146 -8.18 -2.03 8.62
N ASN A 147 -6.86 -1.89 8.65
CA ASN A 147 -5.99 -1.82 7.48
C ASN A 147 -4.93 -2.94 7.43
N ALA A 148 -5.14 -4.02 8.17
CA ALA A 148 -4.16 -5.11 8.28
C ALA A 148 -3.87 -5.78 6.93
N ALA A 149 -4.87 -5.91 6.05
CA ALA A 149 -4.69 -6.46 4.72
C ALA A 149 -3.90 -5.49 3.82
N THR A 150 -4.23 -4.21 3.86
CA THR A 150 -3.50 -3.18 3.12
C THR A 150 -2.04 -3.09 3.57
N ALA A 151 -1.78 -3.16 4.87
CA ALA A 151 -0.43 -3.20 5.42
C ALA A 151 0.36 -4.44 4.94
N TYR A 152 -0.27 -5.61 4.92
CA TYR A 152 0.31 -6.84 4.37
C TYR A 152 0.64 -6.70 2.88
N LEU A 153 -0.31 -6.23 2.09
CA LEU A 153 -0.11 -6.02 0.65
C LEU A 153 0.98 -4.97 0.39
N HIS A 154 0.98 -3.87 1.12
CA HIS A 154 2.02 -2.85 1.01
C HIS A 154 3.41 -3.45 1.27
N LYS A 155 3.56 -4.17 2.39
CA LYS A 155 4.83 -4.81 2.75
C LYS A 155 5.33 -5.81 1.72
N THR A 156 4.43 -6.58 1.12
CA THR A 156 4.79 -7.69 0.21
C THR A 156 4.90 -7.27 -1.25
N THR A 157 4.28 -6.18 -1.67
CA THR A 157 4.15 -5.83 -3.09
C THR A 157 4.72 -4.47 -3.48
N TYR A 158 4.95 -3.54 -2.54
CA TYR A 158 5.35 -2.16 -2.85
C TYR A 158 6.56 -2.08 -3.79
N GLN A 159 7.63 -2.83 -3.50
CA GLN A 159 8.84 -2.79 -4.33
C GLN A 159 8.59 -3.35 -5.74
N SER A 160 7.83 -4.42 -5.85
CA SER A 160 7.46 -5.00 -7.15
C SER A 160 6.58 -4.05 -7.95
N LEU A 161 5.60 -3.43 -7.30
CA LEU A 161 4.75 -2.41 -7.92
C LEU A 161 5.56 -1.21 -8.39
N PHE A 162 6.47 -0.71 -7.56
CA PHE A 162 7.33 0.42 -7.93
C PHE A 162 8.19 0.10 -9.16
N ASN A 163 8.79 -1.08 -9.20
CA ASN A 163 9.63 -1.52 -10.31
C ASN A 163 8.84 -1.72 -11.61
N GLU A 164 7.58 -2.18 -11.53
CA GLU A 164 6.72 -2.35 -12.69
C GLU A 164 6.06 -1.04 -13.14
N PHE A 165 5.72 -0.15 -12.21
CA PHE A 165 5.10 1.14 -12.54
C PHE A 165 6.10 2.10 -13.19
N MET A 166 7.33 2.16 -12.68
CA MET A 166 8.33 3.12 -13.14
C MET A 166 8.52 3.12 -14.66
N PRO A 167 8.81 1.99 -15.34
CA PRO A 167 8.99 1.98 -16.78
C PRO A 167 7.70 2.32 -17.54
N VAL A 168 6.54 1.92 -17.01
CA VAL A 168 5.24 2.25 -17.64
C VAL A 168 4.95 3.74 -17.53
N ILE A 169 5.20 4.34 -16.37
CA ILE A 169 5.06 5.79 -16.16
C ILE A 169 6.03 6.55 -17.06
N GLN A 170 7.29 6.11 -17.17
CA GLN A 170 8.26 6.73 -18.07
C GLN A 170 7.77 6.69 -19.53
N SER A 171 7.34 5.51 -20.00
CA SER A 171 6.80 5.36 -21.35
C SER A 171 5.55 6.22 -21.57
N ALA A 172 4.60 6.21 -20.63
CA ALA A 172 3.39 7.01 -20.74
C ALA A 172 3.66 8.51 -20.70
N LEU A 173 4.62 8.96 -19.89
CA LEU A 173 5.04 10.36 -19.86
C LEU A 173 5.73 10.78 -21.17
N ASP A 174 6.46 9.87 -21.82
CA ASP A 174 7.06 10.11 -23.13
C ASP A 174 6.00 10.15 -24.24
N GLU A 175 5.04 9.22 -24.26
CA GLU A 175 3.93 9.19 -25.23
C GLU A 175 3.12 10.49 -25.25
N VAL A 176 2.91 11.09 -24.09
CA VAL A 176 2.22 12.38 -23.96
C VAL A 176 3.17 13.59 -24.01
N ASN A 177 4.44 13.39 -24.32
CA ASN A 177 5.50 14.38 -24.35
C ASN A 177 5.67 15.19 -23.03
N ALA A 178 5.33 14.58 -21.90
CA ALA A 178 5.41 15.25 -20.59
C ALA A 178 6.86 15.47 -20.15
N ARG A 179 7.73 14.47 -20.37
CA ARG A 179 9.14 14.54 -19.98
C ARG A 179 9.89 15.59 -20.79
N GLU A 180 9.68 15.64 -22.10
CA GLU A 180 10.27 16.66 -22.98
C GLU A 180 9.73 18.06 -22.63
N TYR A 181 8.41 18.17 -22.48
CA TYR A 181 7.76 19.41 -22.10
C TYR A 181 8.30 19.94 -20.77
N TRP A 182 8.39 19.09 -19.76
CA TRP A 182 8.94 19.43 -18.45
C TRP A 182 10.43 19.80 -18.51
N ARG A 183 11.24 19.04 -19.25
CA ARG A 183 12.67 19.33 -19.46
C ARG A 183 12.86 20.71 -20.11
N THR A 184 12.02 21.04 -21.08
CA THR A 184 12.03 22.35 -21.74
C THR A 184 11.61 23.47 -20.79
N ALA A 185 10.57 23.24 -19.97
CA ALA A 185 10.13 24.16 -18.91
C ALA A 185 11.24 24.42 -17.88
N VAL A 186 11.89 23.38 -17.37
CA VAL A 186 13.02 23.48 -16.44
C VAL A 186 14.21 24.20 -17.11
N GLY A 187 14.48 23.93 -18.38
CA GLY A 187 15.51 24.62 -19.16
C GLY A 187 15.25 26.13 -19.26
N ALA A 188 13.99 26.50 -19.48
CA ALA A 188 13.56 27.92 -19.51
C ALA A 188 13.68 28.56 -18.11
N TYR A 189 13.23 27.88 -17.08
CA TYR A 189 13.33 28.35 -15.69
C TYR A 189 14.79 28.53 -15.25
N ASN A 190 15.66 27.58 -15.51
CA ASN A 190 17.07 27.63 -15.12
C ASN A 190 17.88 28.74 -15.82
N LYS A 191 17.31 29.40 -16.86
CA LYS A 191 17.88 30.59 -17.50
C LYS A 191 17.48 31.89 -16.79
N ILE A 192 16.48 31.87 -15.92
CA ILE A 192 16.05 33.04 -15.16
C ILE A 192 17.14 33.39 -14.15
N PRO A 193 17.60 34.66 -14.07
CA PRO A 193 18.58 35.06 -13.07
C PRO A 193 18.11 34.83 -11.63
N PHE A 194 19.01 34.46 -10.75
CA PHE A 194 18.80 34.31 -9.30
C PHE A 194 17.79 33.23 -8.87
N VAL A 195 17.41 32.29 -9.73
CA VAL A 195 16.64 31.11 -9.34
C VAL A 195 17.53 29.97 -8.88
N THR A 196 17.03 29.15 -7.96
CA THR A 196 17.65 27.87 -7.61
C THR A 196 17.38 26.87 -8.73
N LYS A 197 18.44 26.38 -9.36
CA LYS A 197 18.32 25.36 -10.42
C LYS A 197 17.67 24.09 -9.89
N THR A 198 16.77 23.49 -10.67
CA THR A 198 16.07 22.26 -10.34
C THR A 198 16.38 21.13 -11.33
N ASN A 199 16.16 19.88 -10.88
CA ASN A 199 16.30 18.68 -11.70
C ASN A 199 14.95 18.36 -12.39
N PRO A 200 14.96 17.98 -13.68
CA PRO A 200 13.74 17.76 -14.46
C PRO A 200 13.08 16.37 -14.28
N GLU A 201 13.44 15.56 -13.28
CA GLU A 201 12.89 14.20 -13.18
C GLU A 201 11.61 14.16 -12.33
N LEU A 202 10.48 13.82 -12.98
CA LEU A 202 9.17 13.63 -12.35
C LEU A 202 8.79 12.16 -12.17
N ASP A 203 9.48 11.24 -12.82
CA ASP A 203 9.09 9.82 -12.92
C ASP A 203 8.90 9.17 -11.55
N SER A 204 9.88 9.34 -10.67
CA SER A 204 9.83 8.78 -9.31
C SER A 204 8.71 9.39 -8.47
N HIS A 205 8.48 10.71 -8.60
CA HIS A 205 7.40 11.39 -7.90
C HIS A 205 6.04 10.85 -8.32
N VAL A 206 5.80 10.73 -9.64
CA VAL A 206 4.54 10.20 -10.18
C VAL A 206 4.33 8.76 -9.72
N THR A 207 5.37 7.92 -9.81
CA THR A 207 5.31 6.52 -9.37
C THR A 207 4.95 6.40 -7.89
N GLN A 208 5.63 7.13 -7.02
CA GLN A 208 5.36 7.12 -5.59
C GLN A 208 3.94 7.59 -5.26
N LYS A 209 3.50 8.69 -5.87
CA LYS A 209 2.15 9.25 -5.64
C LYS A 209 1.05 8.35 -6.19
N ALA A 210 1.27 7.70 -7.34
CA ALA A 210 0.35 6.71 -7.88
C ALA A 210 0.18 5.53 -6.91
N LEU A 211 1.27 5.00 -6.35
CA LEU A 211 1.21 3.93 -5.35
C LEU A 211 0.54 4.38 -4.05
N VAL A 212 0.81 5.59 -3.57
CA VAL A 212 0.11 6.14 -2.39
C VAL A 212 -1.39 6.18 -2.62
N GLY A 213 -1.85 6.68 -3.76
CA GLY A 213 -3.27 6.71 -4.10
C GLY A 213 -3.89 5.31 -4.21
N LEU A 214 -3.16 4.37 -4.81
CA LEU A 214 -3.60 2.98 -4.93
C LEU A 214 -3.78 2.32 -3.56
N PHE A 215 -2.79 2.40 -2.67
CA PHE A 215 -2.89 1.80 -1.34
C PHE A 215 -3.92 2.49 -0.45
N ASP A 216 -4.10 3.81 -0.54
CA ASP A 216 -5.17 4.52 0.17
C ASP A 216 -6.56 4.04 -0.27
N LEU A 217 -6.79 3.83 -1.56
CA LEU A 217 -8.06 3.30 -2.05
C LEU A 217 -8.27 1.83 -1.64
N VAL A 218 -7.22 1.00 -1.67
CA VAL A 218 -7.29 -0.38 -1.15
C VAL A 218 -7.65 -0.38 0.34
N GLU A 219 -7.05 0.50 1.15
CA GLU A 219 -7.37 0.64 2.57
C GLU A 219 -8.83 1.02 2.80
N LYS A 220 -9.35 1.97 2.02
CA LYS A 220 -10.77 2.35 2.08
C LYS A 220 -11.70 1.20 1.70
N LYS A 221 -11.33 0.40 0.71
CA LYS A 221 -12.10 -0.81 0.34
C LYS A 221 -12.04 -1.87 1.44
N GLU A 222 -10.88 -2.10 2.05
CA GLU A 222 -10.75 -3.00 3.19
C GLU A 222 -11.63 -2.53 4.36
N ALA A 223 -11.53 -1.27 4.75
CA ALA A 223 -12.35 -0.70 5.83
C ALA A 223 -13.85 -0.85 5.54
N SER A 224 -14.28 -0.62 4.30
CA SER A 224 -15.68 -0.79 3.89
C SER A 224 -16.16 -2.23 4.04
N ILE A 225 -15.41 -3.21 3.59
CA ILE A 225 -15.75 -4.64 3.75
C ILE A 225 -15.82 -5.04 5.23
N ARG A 226 -14.93 -4.49 6.09
CA ARG A 226 -14.93 -4.78 7.52
C ARG A 226 -16.13 -4.19 8.26
N THR A 227 -16.54 -2.97 7.92
CA THR A 227 -17.55 -2.22 8.68
C THR A 227 -18.94 -2.25 8.06
N ASN A 228 -19.06 -2.54 6.76
CA ASN A 228 -20.32 -2.49 6.04
C ASN A 228 -20.71 -3.87 5.49
N VAL A 229 -21.71 -4.50 6.06
CA VAL A 229 -22.22 -5.81 5.62
C VAL A 229 -22.69 -5.79 4.15
N GLY A 230 -23.19 -4.65 3.66
CA GLY A 230 -23.63 -4.48 2.27
C GLY A 230 -22.51 -4.63 1.23
N ASP A 231 -21.26 -4.39 1.62
CA ASP A 231 -20.10 -4.49 0.75
C ASP A 231 -19.51 -5.92 0.70
N ARG A 232 -20.00 -6.80 1.56
CA ARG A 232 -19.69 -8.24 1.56
C ARG A 232 -20.51 -8.96 0.52
N LYS A 233 -20.04 -8.95 -0.73
CA LYS A 233 -20.81 -9.38 -1.92
C LYS A 233 -21.11 -10.88 -1.97
N THR A 234 -20.35 -11.73 -1.27
CA THR A 234 -20.52 -13.18 -1.27
C THR A 234 -20.93 -13.69 0.10
N ASP A 235 -21.58 -14.85 0.14
CA ASP A 235 -21.96 -15.49 1.40
C ASP A 235 -20.74 -15.91 2.23
N LEU A 236 -19.61 -16.24 1.57
CA LEU A 236 -18.36 -16.55 2.23
C LEU A 236 -17.79 -15.31 2.95
N LEU A 237 -17.79 -14.14 2.30
CA LEU A 237 -17.41 -12.87 2.90
C LEU A 237 -18.28 -12.51 4.10
N LYS A 238 -19.60 -12.64 3.97
CA LYS A 238 -20.53 -12.41 5.08
C LYS A 238 -20.20 -13.30 6.27
N LYS A 239 -19.96 -14.58 6.04
CA LYS A 239 -19.62 -15.55 7.10
C LYS A 239 -18.29 -15.27 7.76
N VAL A 240 -17.24 -14.93 6.98
CA VAL A 240 -15.88 -14.68 7.50
C VAL A 240 -15.85 -13.41 8.34
N PHE A 241 -16.52 -12.34 7.92
CA PHE A 241 -16.52 -11.06 8.61
C PHE A 241 -17.67 -10.88 9.62
N ALA A 242 -18.68 -11.79 9.68
CA ALA A 242 -19.78 -11.73 10.62
C ALA A 242 -19.37 -11.71 12.11
N LYS A 243 -18.13 -12.06 12.42
CA LYS A 243 -17.60 -12.05 13.80
C LYS A 243 -16.86 -10.76 14.17
N GLN A 244 -16.79 -9.81 13.24
CA GLN A 244 -16.28 -8.46 13.47
C GLN A 244 -17.42 -7.45 13.69
N ASP A 245 -18.68 -7.88 13.46
CA ASP A 245 -19.90 -7.17 13.77
C ASP A 245 -20.23 -7.35 15.29
#